data_07a9d25d153497ab307345cb3ba20f2b
#
_entry.id   07a9d25d153497ab307345cb3ba20f2b
#
_cell.length_a   1.000
_cell.length_b   1.000
_cell.length_c   1.000
_cell.angle_alpha   90.00
_cell.angle_beta   90.00
_cell.angle_gamma   90.00
#
_symmetry.space_group_name_H-M   'P 1'
#
loop_
_entity.id
_entity.type
_entity.pdbx_description
1 polymer ?
#
loop_
_entity_poly.entity_id
_entity_poly.type
_entity_poly.pdbx_seq_one_letter_code
_entity_poly.pdbx_strand_id
1 'polypeptide(L)'
;MKAYSEEVRNEVLEFLRQQRSQKEISIRTGVSVGAIEEWAVEWRKEGTLVGYKRAGMEFTNRARQMSNGYYTCIRRRYLGMRWTDKLEGRTFGFNNPMEAIHYYLKDGVPRPCAYCGRIPEQGKVWGLDRIDSSIGHIPGNLVPCCSSHYESPKLSCQTSKSKFTLLAWMERNMSRANGAPVPFRVVKQRLEKIYTLATQLKDAALAAEKET
;
A
#
# COMPACT_ATOMS: atom_id res chain seq x y z
N MET A 1 -0.38 -9.51 39.74
CA MET A 1 0.35 -8.49 38.92
C MET A 1 1.79 -8.45 39.39
N LYS A 2 2.78 -8.39 38.50
CA LYS A 2 4.18 -8.12 38.86
C LYS A 2 4.25 -6.68 39.37
N ALA A 3 4.69 -6.48 40.63
CA ALA A 3 4.97 -5.15 41.14
C ALA A 3 6.32 -4.70 40.49
N TYR A 4 6.30 -3.59 39.82
CA TYR A 4 7.50 -2.95 39.27
C TYR A 4 7.96 -1.85 40.25
N SER A 5 9.28 -1.65 40.40
CA SER A 5 9.82 -0.59 41.23
C SER A 5 9.51 0.79 40.64
N GLU A 6 9.59 1.82 41.48
CA GLU A 6 9.37 3.21 41.07
C GLU A 6 10.46 3.69 40.09
N GLU A 7 11.68 3.19 40.23
CA GLU A 7 12.77 3.47 39.28
C GLU A 7 12.43 2.97 37.85
N VAL A 8 11.90 1.76 37.77
CA VAL A 8 11.49 1.17 36.45
C VAL A 8 10.32 1.97 35.88
N ARG A 9 9.36 2.43 36.69
CA ARG A 9 8.27 3.27 36.20
C ARG A 9 8.79 4.61 35.68
N ASN A 10 9.76 5.23 36.38
CA ASN A 10 10.37 6.49 35.97
C ASN A 10 11.18 6.32 34.67
N GLU A 11 11.91 5.21 34.51
CA GLU A 11 12.62 4.90 33.27
C GLU A 11 11.67 4.74 32.08
N VAL A 12 10.56 4.03 32.26
CA VAL A 12 9.48 3.91 31.24
C VAL A 12 8.91 5.27 30.88
N LEU A 13 8.65 6.14 31.89
CA LEU A 13 8.15 7.48 31.65
C LEU A 13 9.11 8.32 30.81
N GLU A 14 10.41 8.24 31.10
CA GLU A 14 11.42 8.95 30.34
C GLU A 14 11.52 8.47 28.89
N PHE A 15 11.48 7.16 28.66
CA PHE A 15 11.43 6.62 27.30
C PHE A 15 10.16 7.05 26.55
N LEU A 16 9.01 7.14 27.22
CA LEU A 16 7.78 7.64 26.62
C LEU A 16 7.88 9.14 26.28
N ARG A 17 8.54 9.95 27.11
CA ARG A 17 8.84 11.36 26.79
C ARG A 17 9.75 11.51 25.57
N GLN A 18 10.72 10.59 25.40
CA GLN A 18 11.56 10.48 24.22
C GLN A 18 10.82 9.90 23.01
N GLN A 19 9.52 9.66 23.10
CA GLN A 19 8.66 9.11 22.04
C GLN A 19 9.12 7.72 21.52
N ARG A 20 9.80 6.93 22.36
CA ARG A 20 10.16 5.55 22.02
C ARG A 20 8.89 4.68 21.88
N SER A 21 8.97 3.66 21.05
CA SER A 21 7.85 2.72 20.89
C SER A 21 7.67 1.86 22.15
N GLN A 22 6.43 1.57 22.54
CA GLN A 22 6.14 0.71 23.70
C GLN A 22 6.81 -0.67 23.59
N LYS A 23 6.96 -1.19 22.40
CA LYS A 23 7.67 -2.45 22.16
C LYS A 23 9.17 -2.33 22.46
N GLU A 24 9.82 -1.25 22.07
CA GLU A 24 11.21 -0.97 22.36
C GLU A 24 11.43 -0.77 23.88
N ILE A 25 10.53 -0.02 24.53
CA ILE A 25 10.54 0.19 25.98
C ILE A 25 10.40 -1.16 26.70
N SER A 26 9.44 -1.99 26.28
CA SER A 26 9.23 -3.33 26.85
C SER A 26 10.50 -4.21 26.75
N ILE A 27 11.20 -4.18 25.62
CA ILE A 27 12.45 -4.94 25.43
C ILE A 27 13.53 -4.43 26.39
N ARG A 28 13.65 -3.11 26.57
CA ARG A 28 14.72 -2.49 27.41
C ARG A 28 14.48 -2.65 28.89
N THR A 29 13.24 -2.47 29.33
CA THR A 29 12.89 -2.41 30.77
C THR A 29 12.34 -3.73 31.31
N GLY A 30 12.02 -4.69 30.46
CA GLY A 30 11.35 -5.95 30.83
C GLY A 30 9.89 -5.76 31.26
N VAL A 31 9.33 -4.55 31.14
CA VAL A 31 7.93 -4.25 31.46
C VAL A 31 7.02 -4.69 30.30
N SER A 32 5.90 -5.32 30.61
CA SER A 32 4.95 -5.73 29.57
C SER A 32 4.37 -4.51 28.84
N VAL A 33 4.10 -4.66 27.53
CA VAL A 33 3.49 -3.58 26.72
C VAL A 33 2.15 -3.13 27.31
N GLY A 34 1.34 -4.06 27.88
CA GLY A 34 0.08 -3.73 28.54
C GLY A 34 0.27 -2.82 29.75
N ALA A 35 1.25 -3.12 30.64
CA ALA A 35 1.55 -2.27 31.78
C ALA A 35 2.05 -0.87 31.36
N ILE A 36 2.90 -0.79 30.32
CA ILE A 36 3.35 0.49 29.76
C ILE A 36 2.15 1.30 29.23
N GLU A 37 1.18 0.63 28.63
CA GLU A 37 -0.01 1.25 28.07
C GLU A 37 -0.92 1.82 29.17
N GLU A 38 -1.13 1.05 30.25
CA GLU A 38 -1.88 1.47 31.43
C GLU A 38 -1.23 2.70 32.10
N TRP A 39 0.06 2.66 32.36
CA TRP A 39 0.81 3.79 32.95
C TRP A 39 0.80 5.02 32.03
N ALA A 40 0.94 4.86 30.75
CA ALA A 40 0.86 5.98 29.82
C ALA A 40 -0.54 6.64 29.80
N VAL A 41 -1.60 5.88 30.07
CA VAL A 41 -2.96 6.42 30.24
C VAL A 41 -3.07 7.20 31.57
N GLU A 42 -2.57 6.62 32.66
CA GLU A 42 -2.54 7.23 34.00
C GLU A 42 -1.79 8.56 33.98
N TRP A 43 -0.52 8.56 33.52
CA TRP A 43 0.33 9.75 33.47
C TRP A 43 -0.20 10.86 32.54
N ARG A 44 -0.98 10.51 31.49
CA ARG A 44 -1.67 11.52 30.68
C ARG A 44 -2.84 12.17 31.41
N LYS A 45 -3.59 11.41 32.22
CA LYS A 45 -4.67 11.94 33.05
C LYS A 45 -4.13 12.86 34.14
N GLU A 46 -2.98 12.53 34.71
CA GLU A 46 -2.28 13.32 35.75
C GLU A 46 -1.51 14.52 35.18
N GLY A 47 -1.41 14.65 33.85
CA GLY A 47 -0.61 15.70 33.21
C GLY A 47 0.90 15.48 33.29
N THR A 48 1.38 14.35 33.81
CA THR A 48 2.81 14.01 33.95
C THR A 48 3.44 13.68 32.59
N LEU A 49 2.67 13.09 31.66
CA LEU A 49 3.07 12.77 30.29
C LEU A 49 2.36 13.71 29.30
N VAL A 50 2.87 14.93 29.18
CA VAL A 50 2.35 15.95 28.26
C VAL A 50 2.92 15.71 26.88
N GLY A 51 2.06 15.82 25.85
CA GLY A 51 2.47 15.77 24.43
C GLY A 51 2.82 14.39 23.88
N TYR A 52 2.78 13.33 24.70
CA TYR A 52 2.92 11.97 24.20
C TYR A 52 1.69 11.61 23.37
N LYS A 53 1.87 11.65 22.07
CA LYS A 53 0.92 11.08 21.12
C LYS A 53 1.48 9.74 20.68
N ARG A 54 0.68 8.66 20.73
CA ARG A 54 1.09 7.37 20.18
C ARG A 54 1.74 7.61 18.83
N ALA A 55 3.03 7.28 18.70
CA ALA A 55 3.72 7.33 17.42
C ALA A 55 2.86 6.56 16.41
N GLY A 56 2.35 7.25 15.39
CA GLY A 56 1.41 6.68 14.41
C GLY A 56 -0.07 7.12 14.56
N MET A 57 -0.52 7.64 15.72
CA MET A 57 -1.92 8.08 15.82
C MET A 57 -2.18 9.35 15.00
N GLU A 58 -1.27 10.31 15.01
CA GLU A 58 -1.34 11.51 14.15
C GLU A 58 -1.20 11.12 12.68
N PHE A 59 -0.27 10.23 12.38
CA PHE A 59 -0.11 9.68 11.06
C PHE A 59 -1.40 8.99 10.60
N THR A 60 -2.03 8.16 11.45
CA THR A 60 -3.27 7.45 11.12
C THR A 60 -4.43 8.41 10.91
N ASN A 61 -4.56 9.46 11.74
CA ASN A 61 -5.62 10.46 11.60
C ASN A 61 -5.42 11.30 10.33
N ARG A 62 -4.20 11.77 10.06
CA ARG A 62 -3.87 12.47 8.83
C ARG A 62 -4.11 11.57 7.60
N ALA A 63 -3.72 10.31 7.68
CA ALA A 63 -3.94 9.33 6.63
C ALA A 63 -5.44 9.11 6.36
N ARG A 64 -6.27 9.03 7.41
CA ARG A 64 -7.73 8.90 7.28
C ARG A 64 -8.35 10.14 6.62
N GLN A 65 -7.93 11.34 7.02
CA GLN A 65 -8.38 12.59 6.42
C GLN A 65 -8.00 12.68 4.94
N MET A 66 -6.72 12.45 4.62
CA MET A 66 -6.23 12.52 3.23
C MET A 66 -6.81 11.43 2.32
N SER A 67 -7.19 10.31 2.87
CA SER A 67 -7.78 9.19 2.11
C SER A 67 -9.30 9.23 2.01
N ASN A 68 -9.95 10.26 2.55
CA ASN A 68 -11.40 10.42 2.51
C ASN A 68 -12.15 9.12 2.93
N GLY A 69 -11.72 8.49 4.01
CA GLY A 69 -12.31 7.23 4.52
C GLY A 69 -11.78 5.94 3.88
N TYR A 70 -11.00 6.00 2.80
CA TYR A 70 -10.48 4.81 2.11
C TYR A 70 -9.22 4.20 2.77
N TYR A 71 -8.68 4.82 3.84
CA TYR A 71 -7.41 4.40 4.45
C TYR A 71 -7.34 2.92 4.81
N THR A 72 -8.37 2.37 5.42
CA THR A 72 -8.41 0.95 5.84
C THR A 72 -8.27 0.02 4.62
N CYS A 73 -8.96 0.35 3.53
CA CYS A 73 -8.90 -0.41 2.30
C CYS A 73 -7.51 -0.32 1.65
N ILE A 74 -6.94 0.89 1.57
CA ILE A 74 -5.59 1.15 1.04
C ILE A 74 -4.54 0.42 1.87
N ARG A 75 -4.60 0.51 3.22
CA ARG A 75 -3.67 -0.16 4.12
C ARG A 75 -3.68 -1.68 3.95
N ARG A 76 -4.85 -2.29 3.81
CA ARG A 76 -4.97 -3.73 3.56
C ARG A 76 -4.28 -4.15 2.26
N ARG A 77 -4.51 -3.39 1.19
CA ARG A 77 -3.87 -3.66 -0.11
C ARG A 77 -2.37 -3.43 -0.09
N TYR A 78 -1.91 -2.37 0.55
CA TYR A 78 -0.49 -2.10 0.78
C TYR A 78 0.22 -3.27 1.48
N LEU A 79 -0.38 -3.79 2.55
CA LEU A 79 0.20 -4.94 3.28
C LEU A 79 0.24 -6.20 2.41
N GLY A 80 -0.80 -6.42 1.59
CA GLY A 80 -0.83 -7.54 0.64
C GLY A 80 0.28 -7.44 -0.42
N MET A 81 0.48 -6.27 -1.03
CA MET A 81 1.56 -6.04 -2.00
C MET A 81 2.94 -6.28 -1.37
N ARG A 82 3.19 -5.68 -0.19
CA ARG A 82 4.45 -5.85 0.54
C ARG A 82 4.74 -7.32 0.87
N TRP A 83 3.71 -8.07 1.28
CA TRP A 83 3.83 -9.49 1.56
C TRP A 83 4.17 -10.29 0.30
N THR A 84 3.46 -10.04 -0.80
CA THR A 84 3.69 -10.73 -2.08
C THR A 84 5.11 -10.49 -2.59
N ASP A 85 5.58 -9.24 -2.58
CA ASP A 85 6.95 -8.94 -3.03
C ASP A 85 8.00 -9.59 -2.14
N LYS A 86 7.78 -9.61 -0.81
CA LYS A 86 8.66 -10.30 0.12
C LYS A 86 8.75 -11.79 -0.18
N LEU A 87 7.63 -12.47 -0.44
CA LEU A 87 7.59 -13.89 -0.76
C LEU A 87 8.31 -14.23 -2.06
N GLU A 88 8.22 -13.33 -3.03
CA GLU A 88 8.80 -13.52 -4.35
C GLU A 88 10.19 -12.87 -4.50
N GLY A 89 10.80 -12.39 -3.40
CA GLY A 89 12.13 -11.81 -3.39
C GLY A 89 12.26 -10.49 -4.15
N ARG A 90 11.15 -9.78 -4.37
CA ARG A 90 11.12 -8.51 -5.11
C ARG A 90 11.24 -7.30 -4.20
N THR A 91 11.77 -6.21 -4.73
CA THR A 91 11.84 -4.93 -4.03
C THR A 91 10.45 -4.32 -3.86
N PHE A 92 10.15 -3.88 -2.64
CA PHE A 92 8.96 -3.10 -2.33
C PHE A 92 9.36 -1.64 -2.06
N GLY A 93 8.85 -0.71 -2.86
CA GLY A 93 9.35 0.67 -2.93
C GLY A 93 8.59 1.69 -2.08
N PHE A 94 7.82 1.27 -1.07
CA PHE A 94 7.06 2.19 -0.21
C PHE A 94 7.33 1.90 1.26
N ASN A 95 7.60 2.94 2.06
CA ASN A 95 7.82 2.81 3.50
C ASN A 95 6.50 2.73 4.28
N ASN A 96 5.44 3.35 3.77
CA ASN A 96 4.14 3.42 4.43
C ASN A 96 2.98 3.54 3.42
N PRO A 97 1.73 3.25 3.84
CA PRO A 97 0.57 3.27 2.93
C PRO A 97 0.27 4.63 2.30
N MET A 98 0.71 5.74 2.93
CA MET A 98 0.44 7.08 2.43
C MET A 98 1.27 7.45 1.20
N GLU A 99 2.47 6.89 1.07
CA GLU A 99 3.30 7.07 -0.13
C GLU A 99 2.64 6.49 -1.38
N ALA A 100 1.80 5.46 -1.21
CA ALA A 100 1.07 4.85 -2.31
C ALA A 100 -0.31 5.47 -2.56
N ILE A 101 -0.78 6.42 -1.74
CA ILE A 101 -2.17 6.90 -1.76
C ILE A 101 -2.59 7.45 -3.13
N HIS A 102 -1.71 8.19 -3.80
CA HIS A 102 -2.00 8.81 -5.10
C HIS A 102 -2.16 7.80 -6.24
N TYR A 103 -1.72 6.55 -6.06
CA TYR A 103 -2.01 5.47 -7.01
C TYR A 103 -3.45 4.97 -6.87
N TYR A 104 -4.03 5.06 -5.66
CA TYR A 104 -5.40 4.64 -5.38
C TYR A 104 -6.42 5.75 -5.58
N LEU A 105 -6.05 6.98 -5.23
CA LEU A 105 -6.95 8.13 -5.23
C LEU A 105 -6.39 9.26 -6.11
N LYS A 106 -7.31 10.03 -6.69
CA LYS A 106 -7.06 11.35 -7.27
C LYS A 106 -8.04 12.32 -6.62
N ASP A 107 -7.54 13.35 -5.97
CA ASP A 107 -8.34 14.37 -5.27
C ASP A 107 -9.34 13.75 -4.27
N GLY A 108 -8.91 12.71 -3.54
CA GLY A 108 -9.73 11.99 -2.58
C GLY A 108 -10.75 11.01 -3.19
N VAL A 109 -10.79 10.89 -4.52
CA VAL A 109 -11.71 9.99 -5.24
C VAL A 109 -10.97 8.76 -5.76
N PRO A 110 -11.54 7.54 -5.62
CA PRO A 110 -10.95 6.33 -6.14
C PRO A 110 -10.66 6.40 -7.63
N ARG A 111 -9.44 6.06 -8.02
CA ARG A 111 -9.06 6.03 -9.43
C ARG A 111 -9.77 4.89 -10.17
N PRO A 112 -10.23 5.13 -11.40
CA PRO A 112 -10.74 4.07 -12.25
C PRO A 112 -9.63 3.07 -12.62
N CYS A 113 -10.03 1.86 -12.97
CA CYS A 113 -9.12 0.86 -13.53
C CYS A 113 -8.39 1.43 -14.76
N ALA A 114 -7.06 1.39 -14.77
CA ALA A 114 -6.25 1.94 -15.84
C ALA A 114 -6.52 1.25 -17.18
N TYR A 115 -6.86 -0.04 -17.16
CA TYR A 115 -7.08 -0.84 -18.36
C TYR A 115 -8.49 -0.68 -18.95
N CYS A 116 -9.55 -0.87 -18.16
CA CYS A 116 -10.92 -0.87 -18.65
C CYS A 116 -11.75 0.38 -18.29
N GLY A 117 -11.22 1.25 -17.44
CA GLY A 117 -11.90 2.48 -17.03
C GLY A 117 -12.99 2.29 -15.97
N ARG A 118 -13.24 1.06 -15.51
CA ARG A 118 -14.26 0.78 -14.49
C ARG A 118 -13.94 1.50 -13.19
N ILE A 119 -14.97 2.07 -12.56
CA ILE A 119 -14.89 2.74 -11.27
C ILE A 119 -15.15 1.71 -10.17
N PRO A 120 -14.42 1.71 -9.04
CA PRO A 120 -14.73 0.82 -7.92
C PRO A 120 -16.04 1.21 -7.25
N GLU A 121 -16.66 0.25 -6.58
CA GLU A 121 -17.85 0.50 -5.78
C GLU A 121 -17.58 1.51 -4.66
N GLN A 122 -18.62 2.16 -4.19
CA GLN A 122 -18.54 3.10 -3.07
C GLN A 122 -17.85 2.47 -1.85
N GLY A 123 -16.95 3.21 -1.22
CA GLY A 123 -16.18 2.73 -0.06
C GLY A 123 -15.02 1.79 -0.40
N LYS A 124 -14.77 1.50 -1.68
CA LYS A 124 -13.71 0.60 -2.14
C LYS A 124 -12.69 1.31 -3.05
N VAL A 125 -11.50 0.75 -3.15
CA VAL A 125 -10.47 1.12 -4.14
C VAL A 125 -10.04 -0.12 -4.92
N TRP A 126 -9.60 0.06 -6.16
CA TRP A 126 -9.01 -1.04 -6.93
C TRP A 126 -7.68 -1.51 -6.32
N GLY A 127 -7.21 -2.68 -6.70
CA GLY A 127 -5.82 -3.09 -6.48
C GLY A 127 -4.87 -2.28 -7.33
N LEU A 128 -3.58 -2.43 -7.08
CA LEU A 128 -2.54 -1.93 -7.96
C LEU A 128 -1.93 -3.12 -8.70
N ASP A 129 -1.81 -2.96 -10.00
CA ASP A 129 -1.14 -3.91 -10.86
C ASP A 129 0.23 -3.35 -11.24
N ARG A 130 1.22 -4.21 -11.36
CA ARG A 130 2.55 -3.85 -11.84
C ARG A 130 2.55 -3.76 -13.36
N ILE A 131 3.07 -2.67 -13.90
CA ILE A 131 3.25 -2.50 -15.35
C ILE A 131 4.21 -3.56 -15.85
N ASP A 132 5.36 -3.68 -15.19
CA ASP A 132 6.30 -4.77 -15.35
C ASP A 132 6.17 -5.75 -14.16
N SER A 133 5.73 -6.97 -14.41
CA SER A 133 5.52 -7.99 -13.39
C SER A 133 6.81 -8.63 -12.86
N SER A 134 7.95 -8.44 -13.52
CA SER A 134 9.27 -8.89 -13.07
C SER A 134 9.81 -8.02 -11.93
N ILE A 135 9.42 -6.75 -11.90
CA ILE A 135 9.79 -5.78 -10.88
C ILE A 135 8.73 -5.78 -9.77
N GLY A 136 9.11 -5.40 -8.56
CA GLY A 136 8.20 -5.30 -7.42
C GLY A 136 7.26 -4.09 -7.49
N HIS A 137 6.46 -3.91 -6.43
CA HIS A 137 5.57 -2.77 -6.29
C HIS A 137 6.38 -1.53 -5.88
N ILE A 138 6.91 -0.82 -6.86
CA ILE A 138 7.71 0.39 -6.69
C ILE A 138 7.02 1.59 -7.34
N PRO A 139 7.36 2.84 -6.93
CA PRO A 139 6.92 4.04 -7.64
C PRO A 139 7.19 3.96 -9.13
N GLY A 140 6.23 4.41 -9.96
CA GLY A 140 6.32 4.36 -11.42
C GLY A 140 5.90 3.03 -12.06
N ASN A 141 5.97 1.90 -11.35
CA ASN A 141 5.59 0.58 -11.87
C ASN A 141 4.15 0.16 -11.53
N LEU A 142 3.27 1.09 -11.13
CA LEU A 142 1.94 0.75 -10.61
C LEU A 142 0.82 1.50 -11.32
N VAL A 143 -0.26 0.77 -11.58
CA VAL A 143 -1.52 1.32 -12.08
C VAL A 143 -2.72 0.72 -11.35
N PRO A 144 -3.82 1.47 -11.13
CA PRO A 144 -5.05 0.93 -10.57
C PRO A 144 -5.62 -0.16 -11.48
N CYS A 145 -5.96 -1.31 -10.92
CA CYS A 145 -6.49 -2.44 -11.68
C CYS A 145 -7.63 -3.14 -10.96
N CYS A 146 -8.76 -3.33 -11.63
CA CYS A 146 -9.87 -4.07 -11.08
C CYS A 146 -9.49 -5.53 -10.83
N SER A 147 -9.86 -6.06 -9.65
CA SER A 147 -9.55 -7.43 -9.22
C SER A 147 -10.83 -8.26 -9.08
N SER A 148 -10.67 -9.58 -9.09
CA SER A 148 -11.76 -10.55 -8.98
C SER A 148 -12.50 -10.54 -7.63
N HIS A 149 -11.98 -9.84 -6.62
CA HIS A 149 -12.62 -9.82 -5.30
C HIS A 149 -13.98 -9.11 -5.25
N TYR A 150 -14.31 -8.32 -6.26
CA TYR A 150 -15.55 -7.51 -6.29
C TYR A 150 -16.49 -7.88 -7.42
N GLU A 151 -16.06 -8.75 -8.34
CA GLU A 151 -16.85 -9.16 -9.50
C GLU A 151 -16.49 -10.58 -9.92
N SER A 152 -17.31 -11.14 -10.82
CA SER A 152 -16.97 -12.44 -11.43
C SER A 152 -15.51 -12.46 -11.93
N PRO A 153 -14.73 -13.52 -11.64
CA PRO A 153 -13.36 -13.66 -12.11
C PRO A 153 -13.19 -13.40 -13.60
N LYS A 154 -14.21 -13.67 -14.38
CA LYS A 154 -14.23 -13.46 -15.85
C LYS A 154 -14.20 -11.98 -16.24
N LEU A 155 -14.48 -11.06 -15.33
CA LEU A 155 -14.61 -9.63 -15.60
C LEU A 155 -13.45 -8.79 -15.05
N SER A 156 -12.44 -9.41 -14.45
CA SER A 156 -11.29 -8.74 -13.82
C SER A 156 -10.10 -8.61 -14.77
N CYS A 157 -9.59 -7.38 -14.91
CA CYS A 157 -8.36 -7.13 -15.66
C CYS A 157 -7.16 -7.80 -15.01
N GLN A 158 -7.08 -7.80 -13.67
CA GLN A 158 -5.98 -8.43 -12.94
C GLN A 158 -5.93 -9.94 -13.19
N THR A 159 -7.07 -10.62 -13.14
CA THR A 159 -7.13 -12.06 -13.39
C THR A 159 -6.76 -12.40 -14.83
N SER A 160 -7.19 -11.60 -15.81
CA SER A 160 -6.86 -11.84 -17.23
C SER A 160 -5.39 -11.58 -17.55
N LYS A 161 -4.73 -10.67 -16.80
CA LYS A 161 -3.31 -10.32 -16.99
C LYS A 161 -2.36 -11.19 -16.17
N SER A 162 -2.80 -11.80 -15.08
CA SER A 162 -1.96 -12.38 -14.01
C SER A 162 -0.81 -13.31 -14.46
N LYS A 163 -0.87 -13.86 -15.66
CA LYS A 163 0.13 -14.77 -16.22
C LYS A 163 0.97 -14.16 -17.35
N PHE A 164 0.78 -12.89 -17.64
CA PHE A 164 1.42 -12.22 -18.77
C PHE A 164 2.13 -10.95 -18.32
N THR A 165 3.22 -10.62 -19.01
CA THR A 165 3.73 -9.25 -19.02
C THR A 165 2.65 -8.33 -19.60
N LEU A 166 2.69 -7.04 -19.28
CA LEU A 166 1.72 -6.09 -19.82
C LEU A 166 1.72 -6.13 -21.35
N LEU A 167 2.90 -6.11 -21.97
CA LEU A 167 3.04 -6.13 -23.43
C LEU A 167 2.42 -7.39 -24.05
N ALA A 168 2.77 -8.57 -23.56
CA ALA A 168 2.22 -9.84 -24.05
C ALA A 168 0.70 -9.94 -23.84
N TRP A 169 0.17 -9.39 -22.73
CA TRP A 169 -1.27 -9.34 -22.49
C TRP A 169 -1.98 -8.38 -23.45
N MET A 170 -1.37 -7.22 -23.74
CA MET A 170 -1.90 -6.25 -24.69
C MET A 170 -1.92 -6.80 -26.11
N GLU A 171 -0.83 -7.36 -26.58
CA GLU A 171 -0.73 -7.99 -27.92
C GLU A 171 -1.78 -9.07 -28.10
N ARG A 172 -1.94 -9.94 -27.10
CA ARG A 172 -2.96 -10.98 -27.11
C ARG A 172 -4.39 -10.44 -27.16
N ASN A 173 -4.67 -9.32 -26.48
CA ASN A 173 -6.00 -8.72 -26.47
C ASN A 173 -6.26 -7.87 -27.71
N MET A 174 -5.24 -7.21 -28.25
CA MET A 174 -5.35 -6.49 -29.52
C MET A 174 -5.58 -7.45 -30.69
N SER A 175 -4.90 -8.58 -30.73
CA SER A 175 -5.11 -9.60 -31.78
C SER A 175 -6.48 -10.28 -31.71
N ARG A 176 -7.09 -10.36 -30.52
CA ARG A 176 -8.44 -10.90 -30.30
C ARG A 176 -9.56 -9.90 -30.60
N ALA A 177 -9.26 -8.61 -30.69
CA ALA A 177 -10.25 -7.58 -31.03
C ALA A 177 -10.88 -7.77 -32.44
N ASN A 178 -10.29 -8.61 -33.26
CA ASN A 178 -10.77 -8.91 -34.64
C ASN A 178 -11.81 -10.03 -34.69
N GLY A 179 -12.47 -10.44 -33.59
CA GLY A 179 -13.52 -11.45 -33.75
C GLY A 179 -14.05 -12.15 -32.48
N ALA A 180 -13.48 -11.93 -31.32
CA ALA A 180 -14.03 -12.46 -30.08
C ALA A 180 -14.53 -11.31 -29.17
N PRO A 181 -15.60 -11.50 -28.37
CA PRO A 181 -16.00 -10.48 -27.43
C PRO A 181 -14.83 -10.23 -26.47
N VAL A 182 -14.19 -9.08 -26.62
CA VAL A 182 -13.21 -8.60 -25.65
C VAL A 182 -14.00 -8.45 -24.36
N PRO A 183 -13.70 -9.21 -23.28
CA PRO A 183 -14.48 -9.16 -22.05
C PRO A 183 -14.39 -7.80 -21.35
N PHE A 184 -13.59 -6.89 -21.88
CA PHE A 184 -13.36 -5.55 -21.39
C PHE A 184 -13.44 -4.56 -22.55
N ARG A 185 -14.23 -3.49 -22.38
CA ARG A 185 -14.09 -2.29 -23.21
C ARG A 185 -12.75 -1.63 -22.87
N VAL A 186 -11.71 -2.13 -23.47
CA VAL A 186 -10.40 -1.53 -23.35
C VAL A 186 -10.41 -0.22 -24.11
N VAL A 187 -10.29 0.89 -23.42
CA VAL A 187 -10.21 2.20 -24.07
C VAL A 187 -8.83 2.28 -24.73
N LYS A 188 -8.81 2.19 -26.06
CA LYS A 188 -7.60 2.19 -26.89
C LYS A 188 -6.55 3.23 -26.46
N GLN A 189 -6.99 4.49 -26.25
CA GLN A 189 -6.12 5.58 -25.78
C GLN A 189 -5.45 5.36 -24.41
N ARG A 190 -6.08 4.59 -23.50
CA ARG A 190 -5.48 4.27 -22.21
C ARG A 190 -4.42 3.21 -22.32
N LEU A 191 -4.64 2.23 -23.18
CA LEU A 191 -3.65 1.21 -23.48
C LEU A 191 -2.42 1.79 -24.17
N GLU A 192 -2.60 2.68 -25.14
CA GLU A 192 -1.50 3.36 -25.80
C GLU A 192 -0.60 4.12 -24.82
N LYS A 193 -1.21 4.85 -23.87
CA LYS A 193 -0.44 5.52 -22.80
C LYS A 193 0.32 4.55 -21.89
N ILE A 194 -0.32 3.46 -21.49
CA ILE A 194 0.29 2.44 -20.62
C ILE A 194 1.38 1.68 -21.38
N TYR A 195 1.17 1.41 -22.65
CA TYR A 195 2.17 0.79 -23.54
C TYR A 195 3.41 1.67 -23.65
N THR A 196 3.24 2.96 -23.92
CA THR A 196 4.35 3.93 -23.99
C THR A 196 5.13 3.94 -22.67
N LEU A 197 4.44 3.98 -21.53
CA LEU A 197 5.08 3.96 -20.21
C LEU A 197 5.83 2.64 -19.96
N ALA A 198 5.25 1.51 -20.32
CA ALA A 198 5.90 0.19 -20.17
C ALA A 198 7.16 0.07 -21.03
N THR A 199 7.14 0.63 -22.24
CA THR A 199 8.29 0.67 -23.13
C THR A 199 9.40 1.54 -22.55
N GLN A 200 9.06 2.73 -22.07
CA GLN A 200 10.02 3.63 -21.41
C GLN A 200 10.68 3.00 -20.18
N LEU A 201 9.91 2.30 -19.34
CA LEU A 201 10.44 1.59 -18.18
C LEU A 201 11.41 0.47 -18.58
N LYS A 202 11.08 -0.28 -19.64
CA LYS A 202 11.96 -1.33 -20.14
C LYS A 202 13.26 -0.77 -20.70
N ASP A 203 13.18 0.32 -21.45
CA ASP A 203 14.37 0.97 -22.03
C ASP A 203 15.27 1.57 -20.96
N ALA A 204 14.68 2.16 -19.91
CA ALA A 204 15.43 2.67 -18.76
C ALA A 204 16.12 1.54 -17.97
N ALA A 205 15.46 0.39 -17.78
CA ALA A 205 16.07 -0.76 -17.12
C ALA A 205 17.26 -1.32 -17.93
N LEU A 206 17.11 -1.45 -19.26
CA LEU A 206 18.19 -1.91 -20.15
C LEU A 206 19.36 -0.92 -20.23
N ALA A 207 19.12 0.38 -20.06
CA ALA A 207 20.17 1.38 -19.98
C ALA A 207 20.97 1.23 -18.68
N ALA A 208 20.29 1.06 -17.55
CA ALA A 208 20.94 0.88 -16.24
C ALA A 208 21.78 -0.41 -16.16
N GLU A 209 21.36 -1.48 -16.83
CA GLU A 209 22.13 -2.74 -16.90
C GLU A 209 23.43 -2.62 -17.73
N LYS A 210 23.53 -1.65 -18.63
CA LYS A 210 24.74 -1.41 -19.45
C LYS A 210 25.76 -0.52 -18.77
N GLU A 211 25.37 0.17 -17.72
CA GLU A 211 26.26 1.06 -16.92
C GLU A 211 26.88 0.35 -15.71
N THR A 212 26.48 -0.89 -15.43
CA THR A 212 27.04 -1.78 -14.40
C THR A 212 27.94 -2.83 -14.99
#